data_186749f88454a31e6f98d9f9eb1890ea
#
_entry.id   186749f88454a31e6f98d9f9eb1890ea
#
_cell.length_a   1.000
_cell.length_b   1.000
_cell.length_c   1.000
_cell.angle_alpha   90.00
_cell.angle_beta   90.00
_cell.angle_gamma   90.00
#
_symmetry.space_group_name_H-M   'P 1'
#
loop_
_entity.id
_entity.type
_entity.pdbx_description
1 polymer ?
#
loop_
_entity_poly.entity_id
_entity_poly.type
_entity_poly.pdbx_seq_one_letter_code
_entity_poly.pdbx_strand_id
1 'polypeptide(L)'
;FLITPENLITEYIQGIVEEPGASQVFDFENGLVQLVETRAFIGTPIVNRPIKELHEHMPDVKIRIVSLYRNERAIPAKSDTVIREGDQVYFLAKKNHISRALKEFRRAENNYQKIFIAGGGSIGLNVAKLLEDTHNIRIIELSEDRAKYLSEKLNNTLVLQGNASDEDLLKDEGIENTDLFLALTDSDEVNV
;
A
#
# COMPACT_ATOMS: atom_id res chain seq x y z
N PHE A 1 -13.85 17.03 -14.07
CA PHE A 1 -13.36 15.95 -13.20
C PHE A 1 -14.08 16.09 -11.85
N LEU A 2 -14.92 15.12 -11.51
CA LEU A 2 -15.50 15.04 -10.16
C LEU A 2 -14.55 14.15 -9.35
N ILE A 3 -13.82 14.73 -8.42
CA ILE A 3 -13.01 13.97 -7.47
C ILE A 3 -13.94 13.61 -6.32
N THR A 4 -14.24 12.33 -6.17
CA THR A 4 -14.98 11.82 -5.01
C THR A 4 -13.99 11.28 -3.97
N PRO A 5 -14.25 11.42 -2.67
CA PRO A 5 -13.38 10.86 -1.62
C PRO A 5 -13.13 9.36 -1.81
N GLU A 6 -14.13 8.62 -2.26
CA GLU A 6 -14.04 7.18 -2.48
C GLU A 6 -12.99 6.83 -3.55
N ASN A 7 -12.91 7.60 -4.64
CA ASN A 7 -11.91 7.38 -5.69
C ASN A 7 -10.50 7.63 -5.18
N LEU A 8 -10.30 8.71 -4.40
CA LEU A 8 -8.99 9.02 -3.81
C LEU A 8 -8.51 7.92 -2.87
N ILE A 9 -9.40 7.40 -2.01
CA ILE A 9 -9.06 6.32 -1.09
C ILE A 9 -8.77 5.03 -1.87
N THR A 10 -9.54 4.74 -2.92
CA THR A 10 -9.32 3.57 -3.78
C THR A 10 -7.95 3.63 -4.46
N GLU A 11 -7.59 4.75 -5.07
CA GLU A 11 -6.28 4.97 -5.70
C GLU A 11 -5.14 4.89 -4.68
N TYR A 12 -5.35 5.43 -3.48
CA TYR A 12 -4.36 5.35 -2.39
C TYR A 12 -4.10 3.90 -1.96
N ILE A 13 -5.16 3.10 -1.75
CA ILE A 13 -5.05 1.69 -1.38
C ILE A 13 -4.36 0.90 -2.51
N GLN A 14 -4.73 1.15 -3.76
CA GLN A 14 -4.10 0.53 -4.92
C GLN A 14 -2.59 0.80 -4.94
N GLY A 15 -2.17 2.05 -4.71
CA GLY A 15 -0.76 2.43 -4.67
C GLY A 15 0.03 1.67 -3.60
N ILE A 16 -0.55 1.47 -2.41
CA ILE A 16 0.06 0.69 -1.33
C ILE A 16 0.18 -0.80 -1.69
N VAL A 17 -0.84 -1.36 -2.33
CA VAL A 17 -0.86 -2.79 -2.71
C VAL A 17 0.10 -3.06 -3.86
N GLU A 18 0.14 -2.20 -4.88
CA GLU A 18 1.05 -2.34 -6.03
C GLU A 18 2.51 -2.13 -5.66
N GLU A 19 2.79 -1.24 -4.69
CA GLU A 19 4.14 -0.90 -4.25
C GLU A 19 4.31 -1.16 -2.73
N PRO A 20 4.41 -2.43 -2.30
CA PRO A 20 4.60 -2.78 -0.91
C PRO A 20 5.84 -2.09 -0.34
N GLY A 21 5.61 -1.32 0.73
CA GLY A 21 6.69 -0.52 1.31
C GLY A 21 6.61 0.98 1.04
N ALA A 22 5.78 1.43 0.10
CA ALA A 22 5.38 2.82 0.01
C ALA A 22 4.35 3.16 1.10
N SER A 23 4.51 4.31 1.74
CA SER A 23 3.47 4.88 2.62
C SER A 23 2.47 5.69 1.80
N GLN A 24 2.95 6.34 0.73
CA GLN A 24 2.14 7.08 -0.23
C GLN A 24 2.80 7.04 -1.62
N VAL A 25 1.96 7.05 -2.66
CA VAL A 25 2.39 7.12 -4.05
C VAL A 25 1.56 8.19 -4.78
N PHE A 26 2.24 9.11 -5.46
CA PHE A 26 1.61 10.16 -6.26
C PHE A 26 2.09 10.07 -7.70
N ASP A 27 1.17 9.95 -8.63
CA ASP A 27 1.45 9.86 -10.06
C ASP A 27 1.71 11.22 -10.70
N PHE A 28 2.75 11.27 -11.55
CA PHE A 28 3.05 12.37 -12.45
C PHE A 28 3.20 11.85 -13.88
N GLU A 29 2.97 12.72 -14.86
CA GLU A 29 3.12 12.40 -16.27
C GLU A 29 2.39 11.11 -16.68
N ASN A 30 1.11 11.00 -16.31
CA ASN A 30 0.26 9.81 -16.57
C ASN A 30 0.88 8.51 -16.01
N GLY A 31 1.49 8.56 -14.84
CA GLY A 31 2.07 7.39 -14.16
C GLY A 31 3.47 7.00 -14.64
N LEU A 32 4.11 7.79 -15.52
CA LEU A 32 5.48 7.51 -15.96
C LEU A 32 6.51 7.76 -14.86
N VAL A 33 6.26 8.77 -14.03
CA VAL A 33 7.10 9.16 -12.87
C VAL A 33 6.20 9.21 -11.65
N GLN A 34 6.70 8.70 -10.54
CA GLN A 34 5.96 8.73 -9.27
C GLN A 34 6.80 9.38 -8.18
N LEU A 35 6.15 10.16 -7.32
CA LEU A 35 6.68 10.58 -6.03
C LEU A 35 6.22 9.56 -5.00
N VAL A 36 7.17 8.93 -4.34
CA VAL A 36 6.92 7.89 -3.35
C VAL A 36 7.39 8.37 -2.00
N GLU A 37 6.53 8.17 -1.00
CA GLU A 37 6.88 8.29 0.40
C GLU A 37 7.17 6.90 0.96
N THR A 38 8.27 6.78 1.70
CA THR A 38 8.61 5.57 2.44
C THR A 38 9.30 5.93 3.76
N ARG A 39 9.34 4.98 4.68
CA ARG A 39 10.12 5.11 5.92
C ARG A 39 11.37 4.23 5.85
N ALA A 40 12.49 4.73 6.33
CA ALA A 40 13.74 3.99 6.38
C ALA A 40 13.78 3.07 7.62
N PHE A 41 13.91 1.76 7.41
CA PHE A 41 13.91 0.75 8.46
C PHE A 41 15.32 0.24 8.76
N ILE A 42 15.55 -0.08 10.03
CA ILE A 42 16.83 -0.65 10.49
C ILE A 42 17.18 -1.93 9.72
N GLY A 43 18.46 -2.08 9.40
CA GLY A 43 18.97 -3.26 8.70
C GLY A 43 18.76 -3.24 7.18
N THR A 44 18.34 -2.09 6.62
CA THR A 44 18.22 -1.90 5.17
C THR A 44 19.49 -1.26 4.59
N PRO A 45 19.77 -1.45 3.27
CA PRO A 45 21.05 -1.09 2.69
C PRO A 45 21.47 0.37 2.87
N ILE A 46 20.52 1.30 2.79
CA ILE A 46 20.82 2.75 2.81
C ILE A 46 20.82 3.36 4.22
N VAL A 47 20.29 2.68 5.24
CA VAL A 47 20.26 3.21 6.60
C VAL A 47 21.67 3.34 7.17
N ASN A 48 21.95 4.49 7.77
CA ASN A 48 23.27 4.95 8.25
C ASN A 48 24.30 5.23 7.14
N ARG A 49 23.83 5.39 5.88
CA ARG A 49 24.67 5.73 4.73
C ARG A 49 24.24 7.04 4.09
N PRO A 50 25.13 7.76 3.41
CA PRO A 50 24.79 8.99 2.71
C PRO A 50 23.99 8.71 1.42
N ILE A 51 23.13 9.66 1.04
CA ILE A 51 22.26 9.56 -0.15
C ILE A 51 23.04 9.18 -1.42
N LYS A 52 24.27 9.65 -1.59
CA LYS A 52 25.08 9.34 -2.77
C LYS A 52 25.29 7.84 -2.99
N GLU A 53 25.30 7.02 -1.95
CA GLU A 53 25.48 5.58 -2.06
C GLU A 53 24.29 4.86 -2.70
N LEU A 54 23.09 5.49 -2.77
CA LEU A 54 21.97 4.94 -3.54
C LEU A 54 22.35 4.66 -5.00
N HIS A 55 23.13 5.55 -5.62
CA HIS A 55 23.57 5.35 -7.00
C HIS A 55 24.63 4.27 -7.13
N GLU A 56 25.41 4.01 -6.09
CA GLU A 56 26.41 2.93 -6.04
C GLU A 56 25.72 1.57 -5.90
N HIS A 57 24.67 1.50 -5.06
CA HIS A 57 23.88 0.26 -4.88
C HIS A 57 22.99 -0.06 -6.09
N MET A 58 22.50 0.99 -6.78
CA MET A 58 21.55 0.85 -7.87
C MET A 58 21.93 1.72 -9.07
N PRO A 59 23.04 1.45 -9.78
CA PRO A 59 23.51 2.33 -10.87
C PRO A 59 22.52 2.48 -12.03
N ASP A 60 21.68 1.45 -12.26
CA ASP A 60 20.68 1.43 -13.33
C ASP A 60 19.33 2.04 -12.92
N VAL A 61 19.14 2.34 -11.64
CA VAL A 61 17.90 2.90 -11.10
C VAL A 61 18.00 4.41 -11.00
N LYS A 62 17.19 5.10 -11.79
CA LYS A 62 17.10 6.58 -11.70
C LYS A 62 16.14 6.94 -10.58
N ILE A 63 16.71 7.30 -9.44
CA ILE A 63 16.01 7.76 -8.24
C ILE A 63 16.56 9.14 -7.84
N ARG A 64 15.68 10.01 -7.35
CA ARG A 64 16.07 11.29 -6.76
C ARG A 64 15.34 11.49 -5.44
N ILE A 65 16.09 11.58 -4.36
CA ILE A 65 15.54 12.02 -3.07
C ILE A 65 15.15 13.49 -3.18
N VAL A 66 13.90 13.78 -2.88
CA VAL A 66 13.32 15.13 -2.94
C VAL A 66 13.34 15.78 -1.57
N SER A 67 12.96 15.02 -0.54
CA SER A 67 12.85 15.51 0.82
C SER A 67 13.07 14.38 1.82
N LEU A 68 13.53 14.75 3.00
CA LEU A 68 13.69 13.89 4.17
C LEU A 68 13.06 14.58 5.38
N TYR A 69 12.37 13.81 6.21
CA TYR A 69 11.90 14.31 7.50
C TYR A 69 12.39 13.36 8.59
N ARG A 70 12.87 13.96 9.67
CA ARG A 70 13.34 13.28 10.87
C ARG A 70 12.72 13.94 12.07
N ASN A 71 11.93 13.19 12.86
CA ASN A 71 11.17 13.74 13.99
C ASN A 71 10.38 14.99 13.56
N GLU A 72 9.62 14.90 12.46
CA GLU A 72 8.81 15.98 11.88
C GLU A 72 9.58 17.22 11.39
N ARG A 73 10.90 17.17 11.35
CA ARG A 73 11.75 18.26 10.86
C ARG A 73 12.31 17.92 9.49
N ALA A 74 12.19 18.87 8.56
CA ALA A 74 12.78 18.74 7.24
C ALA A 74 14.32 18.72 7.32
N ILE A 75 14.92 17.73 6.67
CA ILE A 75 16.36 17.55 6.52
C ILE A 75 16.73 17.80 5.06
N PRO A 76 17.70 18.67 4.76
CA PRO A 76 18.13 18.90 3.38
C PRO A 76 18.63 17.61 2.71
N ALA A 77 18.06 17.27 1.54
CA ALA A 77 18.43 16.08 0.76
C ALA A 77 19.70 16.32 -0.06
N LYS A 78 20.85 16.48 0.60
CA LYS A 78 22.16 16.64 -0.06
C LYS A 78 22.82 15.27 -0.26
N SER A 79 23.80 15.18 -1.16
CA SER A 79 24.50 13.92 -1.48
C SER A 79 25.19 13.27 -0.27
N ASP A 80 25.65 14.07 0.67
CA ASP A 80 26.31 13.67 1.91
C ASP A 80 25.37 13.49 3.11
N THR A 81 24.09 13.81 2.94
CA THR A 81 23.09 13.60 4.00
C THR A 81 22.94 12.13 4.29
N VAL A 82 23.13 11.75 5.55
CA VAL A 82 22.99 10.37 6.02
C VAL A 82 21.54 10.08 6.35
N ILE A 83 20.99 9.04 5.71
CA ILE A 83 19.65 8.50 6.00
C ILE A 83 19.74 7.68 7.30
N ARG A 84 18.83 7.95 8.23
CA ARG A 84 18.78 7.25 9.53
C ARG A 84 17.51 6.42 9.63
N GLU A 85 17.53 5.47 10.54
CA GLU A 85 16.31 4.73 10.90
C GLU A 85 15.19 5.68 11.30
N GLY A 86 13.97 5.39 10.84
CA GLY A 86 12.78 6.18 11.10
C GLY A 86 12.63 7.43 10.22
N ASP A 87 13.63 7.78 9.41
CA ASP A 87 13.49 8.89 8.46
C ASP A 87 12.35 8.62 7.48
N GLN A 88 11.49 9.60 7.31
CA GLN A 88 10.47 9.64 6.26
C GLN A 88 11.13 10.22 5.00
N VAL A 89 11.14 9.44 3.94
CA VAL A 89 11.89 9.74 2.72
C VAL A 89 10.94 9.88 1.56
N TYR A 90 11.03 11.01 0.86
CA TYR A 90 10.30 11.26 -0.38
C TYR A 90 11.27 11.18 -1.56
N PHE A 91 10.96 10.33 -2.52
CA PHE A 91 11.78 10.21 -3.71
C PHE A 91 10.95 10.17 -5.00
N LEU A 92 11.55 10.67 -6.09
CA LEU A 92 11.03 10.54 -7.45
C LEU A 92 11.74 9.39 -8.16
N ALA A 93 10.97 8.55 -8.83
CA ALA A 93 11.48 7.51 -9.71
C ALA A 93 10.50 7.21 -10.85
N LYS A 94 10.98 6.53 -11.91
CA LYS A 94 10.08 5.96 -12.90
C LYS A 94 9.31 4.78 -12.27
N LYS A 95 8.05 4.59 -12.68
CA LYS A 95 7.18 3.52 -12.15
C LYS A 95 7.89 2.16 -12.09
N ASN A 96 8.56 1.74 -13.15
CA ASN A 96 9.27 0.46 -13.21
C ASN A 96 10.53 0.36 -12.33
N HIS A 97 10.95 1.45 -11.67
CA HIS A 97 12.11 1.48 -10.78
C HIS A 97 11.72 1.51 -9.29
N ILE A 98 10.46 1.76 -8.96
CA ILE A 98 10.02 2.04 -7.58
C ILE A 98 10.20 0.83 -6.68
N SER A 99 9.71 -0.33 -7.09
CA SER A 99 9.83 -1.56 -6.31
C SER A 99 11.30 -1.90 -5.98
N ARG A 100 12.22 -1.63 -6.91
CA ARG A 100 13.65 -1.82 -6.65
C ARG A 100 14.21 -0.74 -5.72
N ALA A 101 13.78 0.52 -5.87
CA ALA A 101 14.19 1.61 -4.99
C ALA A 101 13.73 1.39 -3.55
N LEU A 102 12.49 0.91 -3.35
CA LEU A 102 11.94 0.65 -2.01
C LEU A 102 12.75 -0.37 -1.22
N LYS A 103 13.41 -1.34 -1.86
CA LYS A 103 14.27 -2.33 -1.19
C LYS A 103 15.49 -1.72 -0.48
N GLU A 104 15.89 -0.50 -0.87
CA GLU A 104 16.97 0.22 -0.17
C GLU A 104 16.53 0.77 1.19
N PHE A 105 15.23 1.04 1.36
CA PHE A 105 14.67 1.65 2.56
C PHE A 105 13.97 0.65 3.47
N ARG A 106 13.50 -0.47 2.91
CA ARG A 106 12.72 -1.50 3.62
C ARG A 106 13.27 -2.89 3.31
N ARG A 107 13.09 -3.81 4.26
CA ARG A 107 13.25 -5.23 3.96
C ARG A 107 12.23 -5.59 2.89
N ALA A 108 12.60 -6.48 1.96
CA ALA A 108 11.67 -6.98 0.96
C ALA A 108 10.44 -7.57 1.69
N GLU A 109 9.34 -6.82 1.66
CA GLU A 109 8.05 -7.37 2.05
C GLU A 109 7.58 -8.24 0.88
N ASN A 110 6.93 -9.36 1.19
CA ASN A 110 6.30 -10.17 0.17
C ASN A 110 5.22 -9.33 -0.52
N ASN A 111 5.05 -9.50 -1.82
CA ASN A 111 3.91 -8.95 -2.53
C ASN A 111 2.64 -9.44 -1.82
N TYR A 112 1.72 -8.53 -1.54
CA TYR A 112 0.42 -8.87 -0.95
C TYR A 112 -0.37 -9.71 -1.96
N GLN A 113 -0.37 -11.03 -1.80
CA GLN A 113 -1.09 -11.93 -2.69
C GLN A 113 -2.52 -12.21 -2.19
N LYS A 114 -2.69 -12.30 -0.88
CA LYS A 114 -3.95 -12.59 -0.22
C LYS A 114 -4.43 -11.37 0.56
N ILE A 115 -5.51 -10.78 0.10
CA ILE A 115 -6.06 -9.55 0.67
C ILE A 115 -7.45 -9.86 1.23
N PHE A 116 -7.67 -9.51 2.50
CA PHE A 116 -8.95 -9.61 3.16
C PHE A 116 -9.53 -8.21 3.38
N ILE A 117 -10.74 -7.99 2.90
CA ILE A 117 -11.44 -6.70 3.00
C ILE A 117 -12.63 -6.87 3.94
N ALA A 118 -12.66 -6.11 5.03
CA ALA A 118 -13.83 -5.95 5.88
C ALA A 118 -14.64 -4.75 5.42
N GLY A 119 -15.84 -5.00 4.91
CA GLY A 119 -16.75 -3.98 4.39
C GLY A 119 -16.84 -3.93 2.86
N GLY A 120 -18.02 -4.25 2.35
CA GLY A 120 -18.35 -4.25 0.93
C GLY A 120 -19.00 -2.96 0.42
N GLY A 121 -18.72 -1.82 1.05
CA GLY A 121 -19.16 -0.51 0.63
C GLY A 121 -18.64 -0.11 -0.75
N SER A 122 -18.78 1.18 -1.11
CA SER A 122 -18.30 1.69 -2.41
C SER A 122 -16.80 1.53 -2.58
N ILE A 123 -16.01 1.80 -1.52
CA ILE A 123 -14.55 1.67 -1.53
C ILE A 123 -14.15 0.21 -1.64
N GLY A 124 -14.69 -0.68 -0.78
CA GLY A 124 -14.39 -2.11 -0.79
C GLY A 124 -14.66 -2.76 -2.15
N LEU A 125 -15.82 -2.44 -2.77
CA LEU A 125 -16.14 -2.90 -4.12
C LEU A 125 -15.15 -2.40 -5.17
N ASN A 126 -14.77 -1.12 -5.14
CA ASN A 126 -13.86 -0.55 -6.12
C ASN A 126 -12.44 -1.11 -5.97
N VAL A 127 -11.94 -1.25 -4.74
CA VAL A 127 -10.65 -1.88 -4.45
C VAL A 127 -10.62 -3.33 -4.95
N ALA A 128 -11.66 -4.11 -4.63
CA ALA A 128 -11.75 -5.48 -5.08
C ALA A 128 -11.73 -5.59 -6.61
N LYS A 129 -12.52 -4.77 -7.32
CA LYS A 129 -12.53 -4.74 -8.79
C LYS A 129 -11.18 -4.43 -9.42
N LEU A 130 -10.41 -3.53 -8.80
CA LEU A 130 -9.10 -3.16 -9.32
C LEU A 130 -8.06 -4.26 -9.13
N LEU A 131 -8.21 -5.07 -8.08
CA LEU A 131 -7.17 -6.01 -7.64
C LEU A 131 -7.51 -7.48 -7.90
N GLU A 132 -8.78 -7.84 -8.14
CA GLU A 132 -9.23 -9.24 -8.22
C GLU A 132 -8.62 -10.07 -9.37
N ASP A 133 -8.12 -9.42 -10.40
CA ASP A 133 -7.46 -10.13 -11.53
C ASP A 133 -6.01 -10.52 -11.22
N THR A 134 -5.41 -9.89 -10.20
CA THR A 134 -3.99 -10.07 -9.86
C THR A 134 -3.74 -10.55 -8.45
N HIS A 135 -4.76 -10.47 -7.58
CA HIS A 135 -4.69 -10.83 -6.16
C HIS A 135 -5.85 -11.74 -5.77
N ASN A 136 -5.64 -12.54 -4.72
CA ASN A 136 -6.68 -13.36 -4.12
C ASN A 136 -7.43 -12.52 -3.07
N ILE A 137 -8.61 -12.03 -3.47
CA ILE A 137 -9.41 -11.12 -2.64
C ILE A 137 -10.52 -11.88 -1.94
N ARG A 138 -10.71 -11.59 -0.64
CA ARG A 138 -11.88 -11.96 0.14
C ARG A 138 -12.53 -10.71 0.71
N ILE A 139 -13.85 -10.61 0.63
CA ILE A 139 -14.64 -9.55 1.25
C ILE A 139 -15.59 -10.17 2.24
N ILE A 140 -15.62 -9.64 3.47
CA ILE A 140 -16.68 -9.92 4.44
C ILE A 140 -17.62 -8.71 4.52
N GLU A 141 -18.93 -8.98 4.37
CA GLU A 141 -19.98 -7.97 4.37
C GLU A 141 -21.13 -8.41 5.28
N LEU A 142 -21.54 -7.52 6.17
CA LEU A 142 -22.58 -7.81 7.16
C LEU A 142 -23.98 -7.96 6.53
N SER A 143 -24.29 -7.12 5.56
CA SER A 143 -25.60 -7.10 4.89
C SER A 143 -25.69 -8.23 3.85
N GLU A 144 -26.69 -9.11 3.97
CA GLU A 144 -26.96 -10.17 3.01
C GLU A 144 -27.25 -9.64 1.61
N ASP A 145 -28.10 -8.61 1.49
CA ASP A 145 -28.42 -7.99 0.20
C ASP A 145 -27.18 -7.38 -0.47
N ARG A 146 -26.29 -6.77 0.34
CA ARG A 146 -25.07 -6.19 -0.16
C ARG A 146 -24.06 -7.27 -0.58
N ALA A 147 -23.89 -8.32 0.22
CA ALA A 147 -23.04 -9.46 -0.13
C ALA A 147 -23.48 -10.12 -1.45
N LYS A 148 -24.78 -10.30 -1.63
CA LYS A 148 -25.34 -10.79 -2.89
C LYS A 148 -25.02 -9.87 -4.07
N TYR A 149 -25.22 -8.55 -3.90
CA TYR A 149 -24.88 -7.57 -4.93
C TYR A 149 -23.38 -7.62 -5.30
N LEU A 150 -22.50 -7.74 -4.29
CA LEU A 150 -21.05 -7.86 -4.53
C LEU A 150 -20.71 -9.11 -5.33
N SER A 151 -21.30 -10.26 -4.98
CA SER A 151 -21.10 -11.53 -5.70
C SER A 151 -21.56 -11.47 -7.17
N GLU A 152 -22.52 -10.60 -7.49
CA GLU A 152 -22.96 -10.35 -8.88
C GLU A 152 -22.01 -9.39 -9.65
N LYS A 153 -21.23 -8.58 -8.95
CA LYS A 153 -20.38 -7.52 -9.51
C LYS A 153 -18.89 -7.88 -9.59
N LEU A 154 -18.47 -8.86 -8.82
CA LEU A 154 -17.08 -9.33 -8.73
C LEU A 154 -16.98 -10.72 -9.35
N ASN A 155 -15.89 -10.99 -10.08
CA ASN A 155 -15.70 -12.22 -10.81
C ASN A 155 -14.74 -13.20 -10.10
N ASN A 156 -13.66 -12.66 -9.50
CA ASN A 156 -12.58 -13.43 -8.91
C ASN A 156 -12.44 -13.22 -7.41
N THR A 157 -13.41 -12.53 -6.78
CA THR A 157 -13.41 -12.23 -5.35
C THR A 157 -14.34 -13.17 -4.60
N LEU A 158 -13.87 -13.77 -3.49
CA LEU A 158 -14.72 -14.51 -2.58
C LEU A 158 -15.49 -13.55 -1.68
N VAL A 159 -16.81 -13.57 -1.77
CA VAL A 159 -17.69 -12.74 -0.93
C VAL A 159 -18.30 -13.59 0.17
N LEU A 160 -18.06 -13.17 1.42
CA LEU A 160 -18.56 -13.81 2.65
C LEU A 160 -19.61 -12.91 3.31
N GLN A 161 -20.76 -13.48 3.63
CA GLN A 161 -21.75 -12.79 4.44
C GLN A 161 -21.46 -13.07 5.92
N GLY A 162 -21.22 -12.01 6.70
CA GLY A 162 -20.93 -12.14 8.12
C GLY A 162 -20.46 -10.86 8.78
N ASN A 163 -20.20 -10.95 10.08
CA ASN A 163 -19.65 -9.85 10.87
C ASN A 163 -18.12 -9.91 10.89
N ALA A 164 -17.47 -8.84 10.45
CA ALA A 164 -16.01 -8.74 10.47
C ALA A 164 -15.38 -8.67 11.87
N SER A 165 -16.20 -8.55 12.93
CA SER A 165 -15.76 -8.68 14.33
C SER A 165 -15.87 -10.10 14.87
N ASP A 166 -16.36 -11.07 14.09
CA ASP A 166 -16.47 -12.45 14.49
C ASP A 166 -15.12 -13.18 14.27
N GLU A 167 -14.38 -13.34 15.35
CA GLU A 167 -13.04 -13.94 15.30
C GLU A 167 -13.07 -15.41 14.81
N ASP A 168 -14.09 -16.17 15.14
CA ASP A 168 -14.19 -17.57 14.75
C ASP A 168 -14.42 -17.66 13.24
N LEU A 169 -15.32 -16.83 12.70
CA LEU A 169 -15.55 -16.72 11.27
C LEU A 169 -14.27 -16.28 10.52
N LEU A 170 -13.57 -15.29 11.03
CA LEU A 170 -12.32 -14.81 10.40
C LEU A 170 -11.22 -15.88 10.40
N LYS A 171 -11.10 -16.69 11.49
CA LYS A 171 -10.14 -17.78 11.57
C LYS A 171 -10.50 -18.93 10.61
N ASP A 172 -11.77 -19.32 10.56
CA ASP A 172 -12.27 -20.36 9.65
C ASP A 172 -12.03 -19.98 8.18
N GLU A 173 -12.12 -18.68 7.86
CA GLU A 173 -11.85 -18.14 6.55
C GLU A 173 -10.35 -17.84 6.30
N GLY A 174 -9.49 -18.17 7.26
CA GLY A 174 -8.05 -18.15 7.09
C GLY A 174 -7.40 -16.76 7.15
N ILE A 175 -7.91 -15.86 8.00
CA ILE A 175 -7.33 -14.54 8.22
C ILE A 175 -5.86 -14.62 8.62
N GLU A 176 -5.45 -15.67 9.34
CA GLU A 176 -4.07 -15.89 9.77
C GLU A 176 -3.07 -16.06 8.61
N ASN A 177 -3.57 -16.41 7.42
CA ASN A 177 -2.78 -16.57 6.19
C ASN A 177 -2.95 -15.42 5.22
N THR A 178 -3.47 -14.29 5.68
CA THR A 178 -3.69 -13.08 4.88
C THR A 178 -2.44 -12.19 4.92
N ASP A 179 -2.05 -11.67 3.77
CA ASP A 179 -0.90 -10.77 3.67
C ASP A 179 -1.27 -9.32 4.01
N LEU A 180 -2.52 -8.93 3.72
CA LEU A 180 -3.05 -7.58 3.96
C LEU A 180 -4.51 -7.65 4.38
N PHE A 181 -4.85 -6.98 5.48
CA PHE A 181 -6.21 -6.77 5.94
C PHE A 181 -6.61 -5.31 5.78
N LEU A 182 -7.72 -5.05 5.12
CA LEU A 182 -8.27 -3.71 4.87
C LEU A 182 -9.60 -3.57 5.61
N ALA A 183 -9.63 -2.75 6.66
CA ALA A 183 -10.86 -2.40 7.37
C ALA A 183 -11.50 -1.18 6.69
N LEU A 184 -12.59 -1.41 5.95
CA LEU A 184 -13.31 -0.41 5.14
C LEU A 184 -14.79 -0.37 5.50
N THR A 185 -15.12 -0.65 6.77
CA THR A 185 -16.50 -0.58 7.29
C THR A 185 -16.85 0.83 7.74
N ASP A 186 -18.14 1.10 7.84
CA ASP A 186 -18.66 2.37 8.39
C ASP A 186 -18.62 2.38 9.95
N SER A 187 -18.12 1.34 10.58
CA SER A 187 -18.03 1.19 12.03
C SER A 187 -16.62 1.39 12.53
N ASP A 188 -16.41 2.42 13.33
CA ASP A 188 -15.11 2.68 13.97
C ASP A 188 -14.66 1.51 14.86
N GLU A 189 -15.61 0.78 15.47
CA GLU A 189 -15.34 -0.39 16.34
C GLU A 189 -14.75 -1.58 15.57
N VAL A 190 -15.07 -1.69 14.28
CA VAL A 190 -14.56 -2.77 13.41
C VAL A 190 -13.25 -2.37 12.73
N ASN A 191 -12.99 -1.07 12.61
CA ASN A 191 -11.84 -0.53 11.90
C ASN A 191 -10.61 -0.28 12.79
N VAL A 192 -10.70 -0.59 14.11
CA VAL A 192 -9.62 -0.37 15.10
C VAL A 192 -8.74 -1.59 15.29
#